data_b967ef1f736ec9f2f08ecc30ee460d54
#
_entry.id   b967ef1f736ec9f2f08ecc30ee460d54
#
_cell.length_a   1.000
_cell.length_b   1.000
_cell.length_c   1.000
_cell.angle_alpha   90.00
_cell.angle_beta   90.00
_cell.angle_gamma   90.00
#
_symmetry.space_group_name_H-M   'P 1'
#
loop_
_entity.id
_entity.type
_entity.pdbx_description
1 polymer ?
#
loop_
_entity_poly.entity_id
_entity_poly.type
_entity_poly.pdbx_seq_one_letter_code
_entity_poly.pdbx_strand_id
1 'polypeptide(L)'
;MVALNTKRKQIVAGLLYLVTLFLMMAIRQYYTWYMPKSPEITSGKTFAAHVNYGKIVYVTPLEQKILYASYVIIAMQFIAAVIIYIIIHRRRNAS
;
A
#
# COMPACT_ATOMS: atom_id res chain seq x y z
N MET A 1 -19.68 28.00 3.92
CA MET A 1 -19.95 26.70 4.53
C MET A 1 -19.62 25.55 3.63
N VAL A 2 -20.12 25.55 2.39
CA VAL A 2 -19.82 24.48 1.43
C VAL A 2 -18.32 24.39 1.13
N ALA A 3 -17.65 25.54 0.95
CA ALA A 3 -16.21 25.58 0.70
C ALA A 3 -15.40 25.04 1.87
N LEU A 4 -15.83 25.31 3.11
CA LEU A 4 -15.16 24.81 4.30
C LEU A 4 -15.29 23.29 4.42
N ASN A 5 -16.48 22.74 4.14
CA ASN A 5 -16.73 21.32 4.15
C ASN A 5 -15.93 20.61 3.06
N THR A 6 -15.76 21.22 1.90
CA THR A 6 -14.96 20.69 0.82
C THR A 6 -13.49 20.60 1.22
N LYS A 7 -12.94 21.65 1.87
CA LYS A 7 -11.57 21.63 2.38
C LYS A 7 -11.37 20.54 3.43
N ARG A 8 -12.31 20.39 4.36
CA ARG A 8 -12.25 19.32 5.37
C ARG A 8 -12.25 17.94 4.73
N LYS A 9 -13.11 17.72 3.76
CA LYS A 9 -13.18 16.44 3.04
C LYS A 9 -11.85 16.14 2.33
N GLN A 10 -11.24 17.14 1.71
CA GLN A 10 -9.96 16.98 1.03
C GLN A 10 -8.84 16.65 2.01
N ILE A 11 -8.80 17.32 3.17
CA ILE A 11 -7.80 17.05 4.20
C ILE A 11 -7.98 15.64 4.77
N VAL A 12 -9.21 15.24 5.09
CA VAL A 12 -9.51 13.91 5.61
C VAL A 12 -9.15 12.85 4.58
N ALA A 13 -9.51 13.05 3.31
CA ALA A 13 -9.19 12.12 2.24
C ALA A 13 -7.67 11.97 2.07
N GLY A 14 -6.93 13.09 2.13
CA GLY A 14 -5.47 13.08 2.06
C GLY A 14 -4.84 12.34 3.23
N LEU A 15 -5.35 12.57 4.44
CA LEU A 15 -4.87 11.89 5.64
C LEU A 15 -5.15 10.39 5.57
N LEU A 16 -6.35 9.99 5.15
CA LEU A 16 -6.70 8.59 4.98
C LEU A 16 -5.81 7.91 3.93
N TYR A 17 -5.53 8.60 2.84
CA TYR A 17 -4.63 8.10 1.80
C TYR A 17 -3.24 7.85 2.37
N LEU A 18 -2.69 8.82 3.10
CA LEU A 18 -1.35 8.70 3.68
C LEU A 18 -1.30 7.59 4.75
N VAL A 19 -2.34 7.49 5.59
CA VAL A 19 -2.41 6.45 6.62
C VAL A 19 -2.48 5.07 5.97
N THR A 20 -3.29 4.90 4.94
CA THR A 20 -3.42 3.63 4.22
C THR A 20 -2.08 3.25 3.58
N LEU A 21 -1.43 4.20 2.92
CA LEU A 21 -0.12 3.97 2.31
C LEU A 21 0.91 3.54 3.36
N PHE A 22 0.94 4.25 4.49
CA PHE A 22 1.85 3.94 5.59
C PHE A 22 1.59 2.54 6.16
N LEU A 23 0.31 2.18 6.35
CA LEU A 23 -0.06 0.85 6.85
C LEU A 23 0.36 -0.26 5.89
N MET A 24 0.18 -0.04 4.58
CA MET A 24 0.59 -1.03 3.58
C MET A 24 2.11 -1.21 3.57
N MET A 25 2.86 -0.12 3.72
CA MET A 25 4.31 -0.18 3.83
C MET A 25 4.75 -0.85 5.13
N ALA A 26 4.02 -0.63 6.22
CA ALA A 26 4.29 -1.25 7.51
C ALA A 26 4.11 -2.77 7.47
N ILE A 27 3.12 -3.27 6.76
CA ILE A 27 2.91 -4.71 6.54
C ILE A 27 4.13 -5.32 5.86
N ARG A 28 4.60 -4.68 4.80
CA ARG A 28 5.76 -5.12 4.03
C ARG A 28 7.02 -5.15 4.90
N GLN A 29 7.21 -4.11 5.71
CA GLN A 29 8.35 -4.01 6.62
C GLN A 29 8.29 -5.07 7.72
N TYR A 30 7.09 -5.31 8.26
CA TYR A 30 6.86 -6.36 9.25
C TYR A 30 7.28 -7.72 8.69
N TYR A 31 6.85 -8.04 7.46
CA TYR A 31 7.20 -9.30 6.82
C TYR A 31 8.71 -9.41 6.58
N THR A 32 9.35 -8.29 6.21
CA THR A 32 10.80 -8.28 6.00
C THR A 32 11.57 -8.65 7.26
N TRP A 33 11.11 -8.18 8.41
CA TRP A 33 11.85 -8.34 9.66
C TRP A 33 11.47 -9.59 10.45
N TYR A 34 10.20 -9.97 10.41
CA TYR A 34 9.67 -10.99 11.34
C TYR A 34 9.38 -12.34 10.68
N MET A 35 9.28 -12.40 9.38
CA MET A 35 9.02 -13.66 8.70
C MET A 35 10.31 -14.47 8.56
N PRO A 36 10.21 -15.83 8.65
CA PRO A 36 11.39 -16.68 8.53
C PRO A 36 12.01 -16.60 7.14
N LYS A 37 13.32 -16.70 7.08
CA LYS A 37 14.09 -16.67 5.81
C LYS A 37 14.30 -18.05 5.20
N SER A 38 13.82 -19.08 5.89
CA SER A 38 13.83 -20.48 5.42
C SER A 38 12.45 -21.09 5.62
N PRO A 39 12.05 -22.10 4.84
CA PRO A 39 10.74 -22.70 4.99
C PRO A 39 10.57 -23.33 6.38
N GLU A 40 9.42 -23.06 7.01
CA GLU A 40 9.03 -23.65 8.29
C GLU A 40 7.80 -24.52 8.10
N ILE A 41 7.98 -25.85 8.12
CA ILE A 41 6.89 -26.79 7.90
C ILE A 41 5.90 -26.77 9.07
N THR A 42 6.40 -26.65 10.30
CA THR A 42 5.60 -26.71 11.52
C THR A 42 4.59 -25.56 11.64
N SER A 43 4.95 -24.37 11.12
CA SER A 43 4.06 -23.21 11.14
C SER A 43 3.31 -22.99 9.83
N GLY A 44 3.54 -23.85 8.82
CA GLY A 44 2.93 -23.70 7.50
C GLY A 44 3.54 -22.58 6.65
N LYS A 45 4.65 -22.01 7.08
CA LYS A 45 5.32 -20.91 6.36
C LYS A 45 6.29 -21.46 5.33
N THR A 46 5.73 -21.98 4.24
CA THR A 46 6.50 -22.64 3.18
C THR A 46 6.44 -21.91 1.84
N PHE A 47 5.63 -20.86 1.72
CA PHE A 47 5.48 -20.11 0.48
C PHE A 47 6.46 -18.94 0.45
N ALA A 48 7.26 -18.85 -0.61
CA ALA A 48 8.22 -17.75 -0.78
C ALA A 48 7.48 -16.46 -1.13
N ALA A 49 7.86 -15.36 -0.47
CA ALA A 49 7.32 -14.04 -0.74
C ALA A 49 8.46 -13.03 -0.86
N HIS A 50 8.38 -12.15 -1.85
CA HIS A 50 9.36 -11.09 -2.05
C HIS A 50 9.00 -9.87 -1.20
N VAL A 51 9.96 -9.41 -0.42
CA VAL A 51 9.82 -8.26 0.47
C VAL A 51 10.91 -7.22 0.16
N ASN A 52 11.08 -6.24 1.05
CA ASN A 52 12.03 -5.14 0.87
C ASN A 52 13.46 -5.64 0.62
N TYR A 53 14.23 -4.85 -0.12
CA TYR A 53 15.66 -5.08 -0.37
C TYR A 53 15.96 -6.37 -1.15
N GLY A 54 15.00 -6.86 -1.94
CA GLY A 54 15.18 -8.08 -2.71
C GLY A 54 15.23 -9.34 -1.87
N LYS A 55 14.89 -9.25 -0.59
CA LYS A 55 14.88 -10.41 0.31
C LYS A 55 13.68 -11.30 0.05
N ILE A 56 13.86 -12.59 0.27
CA ILE A 56 12.77 -13.56 0.19
C ILE A 56 12.51 -14.08 1.60
N VAL A 57 11.23 -14.07 2.00
CA VAL A 57 10.78 -14.64 3.27
C VAL A 57 9.73 -15.72 2.99
N TYR A 58 9.49 -16.57 3.96
CA TYR A 58 8.52 -17.66 3.83
C TYR A 58 7.32 -17.39 4.71
N VAL A 59 6.13 -17.54 4.13
CA VAL A 59 4.86 -17.16 4.75
C VAL A 59 3.84 -18.25 4.52
N THR A 60 2.74 -18.21 5.28
CA THR A 60 1.58 -19.06 5.03
C THR A 60 0.85 -18.56 3.77
N PRO A 61 -0.01 -19.41 3.15
CA PRO A 61 -0.81 -18.95 1.99
C PRO A 61 -1.63 -17.70 2.28
N LEU A 62 -2.19 -17.59 3.49
CA LEU A 62 -2.98 -16.42 3.88
C LEU A 62 -2.10 -15.17 3.98
N GLU A 63 -0.93 -15.29 4.61
CA GLU A 63 0.03 -14.19 4.73
C GLU A 63 0.53 -13.72 3.36
N GLN A 64 0.76 -14.65 2.45
CA GLN A 64 1.15 -14.33 1.09
C GLN A 64 0.06 -13.51 0.37
N LYS A 65 -1.20 -13.89 0.53
CA LYS A 65 -2.33 -13.15 -0.04
C LYS A 65 -2.42 -11.75 0.53
N ILE A 66 -2.21 -11.59 1.85
CA ILE A 66 -2.23 -10.28 2.51
C ILE A 66 -1.12 -9.39 1.96
N LEU A 67 0.09 -9.93 1.81
CA LEU A 67 1.22 -9.18 1.29
C LEU A 67 0.98 -8.70 -0.14
N TYR A 68 0.53 -9.59 -1.02
CA TYR A 68 0.28 -9.23 -2.42
C TYR A 68 -0.92 -8.29 -2.56
N ALA A 69 -1.95 -8.44 -1.72
CA ALA A 69 -3.06 -7.49 -1.66
C ALA A 69 -2.55 -6.09 -1.29
N SER A 70 -1.60 -6.00 -0.33
CA SER A 70 -1.02 -4.70 0.03
C SER A 70 -0.28 -4.07 -1.15
N TYR A 71 0.45 -4.85 -1.94
CA TYR A 71 1.13 -4.35 -3.14
C TYR A 71 0.14 -3.83 -4.17
N VAL A 72 -0.96 -4.55 -4.39
CA VAL A 72 -2.01 -4.11 -5.31
C VAL A 72 -2.63 -2.79 -4.84
N ILE A 73 -2.92 -2.67 -3.56
CA ILE A 73 -3.49 -1.45 -2.99
C ILE A 73 -2.53 -0.26 -3.19
N ILE A 74 -1.24 -0.45 -2.92
CA ILE A 74 -0.22 0.60 -3.14
C ILE A 74 -0.19 1.01 -4.61
N ALA A 75 -0.19 0.05 -5.52
CA ALA A 75 -0.18 0.32 -6.96
C ALA A 75 -1.42 1.09 -7.39
N MET A 76 -2.60 0.70 -6.90
CA MET A 76 -3.85 1.39 -7.21
C MET A 76 -3.86 2.82 -6.67
N GLN A 77 -3.33 3.04 -5.47
CA GLN A 77 -3.21 4.38 -4.90
C GLN A 77 -2.29 5.25 -5.74
N PHE A 78 -1.18 4.71 -6.21
CA PHE A 78 -0.24 5.44 -7.05
C PHE A 78 -0.88 5.83 -8.38
N ILE A 79 -1.58 4.90 -9.03
CA ILE A 79 -2.29 5.16 -10.29
C ILE A 79 -3.36 6.24 -10.09
N ALA A 80 -4.13 6.14 -9.01
CA ALA A 80 -5.16 7.13 -8.70
C ALA A 80 -4.55 8.53 -8.50
N ALA A 81 -3.41 8.61 -7.82
CA ALA A 81 -2.72 9.88 -7.61
C ALA A 81 -2.27 10.50 -8.93
N VAL A 82 -1.73 9.69 -9.85
CA VAL A 82 -1.30 10.17 -11.17
C VAL A 82 -2.49 10.67 -11.97
N ILE A 83 -3.59 9.94 -11.97
CA ILE A 83 -4.81 10.34 -12.70
C ILE A 83 -5.34 11.67 -12.16
N ILE A 84 -5.42 11.81 -10.85
CA ILE A 84 -5.89 13.05 -10.20
C ILE A 84 -4.97 14.21 -10.57
N TYR A 85 -3.66 14.01 -10.55
CA TYR A 85 -2.68 15.01 -10.92
C TYR A 85 -2.89 15.47 -12.37
N ILE A 86 -3.09 14.54 -13.30
CA ILE A 86 -3.30 14.85 -14.71
C ILE A 86 -4.59 15.67 -14.90
N ILE A 87 -5.67 15.28 -14.20
CA ILE A 87 -6.96 16.01 -14.30
C ILE A 87 -6.80 17.43 -13.79
N ILE A 88 -6.15 17.62 -12.64
CA ILE A 88 -5.93 18.95 -12.06
C ILE A 88 -5.06 19.81 -12.98
N HIS A 89 -4.00 19.24 -13.53
CA HIS A 89 -3.09 19.95 -14.43
C HIS A 89 -3.79 20.38 -15.71
N ARG A 90 -4.63 19.53 -16.30
CA ARG A 90 -5.40 19.87 -17.49
C ARG A 90 -6.40 21.00 -17.22
N ARG A 91 -7.07 20.97 -16.05
CA ARG A 91 -8.01 22.03 -15.68
C ARG A 91 -7.30 23.38 -15.55
N ARG A 92 -6.09 23.41 -15.00
CA ARG A 92 -5.30 24.64 -14.89
C ARG A 92 -4.92 25.18 -16.26
N ASN A 93 -4.53 24.33 -17.19
CA ASN A 93 -4.14 24.76 -18.52
C ASN A 93 -5.35 25.15 -19.38
N ALA A 94 -6.53 24.63 -19.11
CA ALA A 94 -7.73 24.96 -19.86
C ALA A 94 -8.35 26.30 -19.43
N SER A 95 -8.01 26.80 -18.28
CA SER A 95 -8.50 28.10 -17.80
C SER A 95 -7.49 29.20 -18.15
#